data_2293a09b0d2bbd628ee33a2a9aceea0f
#
_entry.id   2293a09b0d2bbd628ee33a2a9aceea0f
#
_cell.length_a   1.000
_cell.length_b   1.000
_cell.length_c   1.000
_cell.angle_alpha   90.00
_cell.angle_beta   90.00
_cell.angle_gamma   90.00
#
_symmetry.space_group_name_H-M   'P 1'
#
loop_
_entity.id
_entity.type
_entity.pdbx_description
1 polymer ?
#
loop_
_entity_poly.entity_id
_entity_poly.type
_entity_poly.pdbx_seq_one_letter_code
_entity_poly.pdbx_strand_id
1 'polypeptide(L)'
;MKFVGAHISASGGVENAPVNAHLIGAKAFAFFTKNQRQWFAAPYTQQNIDLFKSRCEEYGFSPDHILPHDSYLINLGHPEEEGLKKSRSAFFDEMKRCEQLGLNRLNFHPGSHLNQMSIDDCLDRIAESINLSLERTDGVTAVIENTAGQGTNLGHTFEQIARIIDKVEDKNRVGVCLDTAHTLASGYEIRTREGFENTFRQFDEIIGFSYLKGMHINDSKKELASRVDRHDSLGKGLMNMEVFSLIMND
;
A
#
# COMPACT_ATOMS: atom_id res chain seq x y z
N MET A 1 20.14 -0.62 -7.65
CA MET A 1 19.24 -0.87 -8.82
C MET A 1 17.81 -0.89 -8.29
N LYS A 2 16.89 -0.15 -8.89
CA LYS A 2 15.47 -0.16 -8.49
C LYS A 2 14.75 -1.30 -9.20
N PHE A 3 13.84 -1.98 -8.47
CA PHE A 3 13.05 -3.10 -8.99
C PHE A 3 11.69 -2.58 -9.42
N VAL A 4 11.35 -2.77 -10.69
CA VAL A 4 10.12 -2.24 -11.31
C VAL A 4 9.27 -3.38 -11.82
N GLY A 5 7.97 -3.23 -11.70
CA GLY A 5 7.00 -4.19 -12.19
C GLY A 5 5.61 -3.58 -12.31
N ALA A 6 4.59 -4.42 -12.21
CA ALA A 6 3.21 -3.98 -12.34
C ALA A 6 2.32 -4.61 -11.26
N HIS A 7 1.10 -4.09 -11.15
CA HIS A 7 0.04 -4.74 -10.38
C HIS A 7 -0.51 -5.91 -11.20
N ILE A 8 -0.27 -7.14 -10.72
CA ILE A 8 -0.46 -8.38 -11.48
C ILE A 8 -1.77 -9.06 -11.08
N SER A 9 -2.42 -9.67 -12.05
CA SER A 9 -3.59 -10.53 -11.80
C SER A 9 -3.17 -11.85 -11.16
N ALA A 10 -3.87 -12.25 -10.10
CA ALA A 10 -3.80 -13.58 -9.49
C ALA A 10 -5.02 -14.45 -9.84
N SER A 11 -5.68 -14.15 -10.95
CA SER A 11 -6.84 -14.93 -11.41
C SER A 11 -6.49 -16.39 -11.64
N GLY A 12 -7.35 -17.28 -11.15
CA GLY A 12 -7.16 -18.74 -11.26
C GLY A 12 -6.28 -19.35 -10.16
N GLY A 13 -5.73 -18.52 -9.26
CA GLY A 13 -4.93 -18.94 -8.11
C GLY A 13 -3.76 -17.99 -7.86
N VAL A 14 -3.41 -17.82 -6.57
CA VAL A 14 -2.34 -16.89 -6.15
C VAL A 14 -0.99 -17.26 -6.79
N GLU A 15 -0.77 -18.53 -7.01
CA GLU A 15 0.43 -19.09 -7.66
C GLU A 15 0.64 -18.62 -9.10
N ASN A 16 -0.37 -18.02 -9.73
CA ASN A 16 -0.25 -17.47 -11.08
C ASN A 16 0.37 -16.07 -11.09
N ALA A 17 0.36 -15.35 -9.96
CA ALA A 17 0.92 -14.01 -9.91
C ALA A 17 2.41 -13.94 -10.28
N PRO A 18 3.32 -14.80 -9.74
CA PRO A 18 4.73 -14.80 -10.18
C PRO A 18 4.91 -15.14 -11.66
N VAL A 19 4.08 -16.05 -12.21
CA VAL A 19 4.11 -16.40 -13.63
C VAL A 19 3.75 -15.19 -14.49
N ASN A 20 2.63 -14.52 -14.16
CA ASN A 20 2.16 -13.35 -14.89
C ASN A 20 3.16 -12.18 -14.81
N ALA A 21 3.82 -11.99 -13.67
CA ALA A 21 4.89 -11.01 -13.50
C ALA A 21 6.10 -11.35 -14.39
N HIS A 22 6.53 -12.61 -14.41
CA HIS A 22 7.64 -13.08 -15.23
C HIS A 22 7.37 -12.89 -16.73
N LEU A 23 6.15 -13.20 -17.21
CA LEU A 23 5.76 -13.08 -18.61
C LEU A 23 5.87 -11.66 -19.16
N ILE A 24 5.71 -10.63 -18.33
CA ILE A 24 5.88 -9.23 -18.73
C ILE A 24 7.30 -8.68 -18.47
N GLY A 25 8.22 -9.54 -18.04
CA GLY A 25 9.60 -9.15 -17.72
C GLY A 25 9.76 -8.31 -16.45
N ALA A 26 8.76 -8.32 -15.55
CA ALA A 26 8.81 -7.59 -14.30
C ALA A 26 9.94 -8.05 -13.38
N LYS A 27 10.49 -7.15 -12.56
CA LYS A 27 11.49 -7.44 -11.53
C LYS A 27 10.93 -7.28 -10.12
N ALA A 28 9.75 -6.72 -10.00
CA ALA A 28 8.93 -6.59 -8.81
C ALA A 28 7.47 -6.73 -9.22
N PHE A 29 6.56 -6.96 -8.27
CA PHE A 29 5.15 -6.91 -8.57
C PHE A 29 4.30 -6.63 -7.33
N ALA A 30 3.11 -6.06 -7.57
CA ALA A 30 2.02 -6.00 -6.62
C ALA A 30 0.88 -6.91 -7.08
N PHE A 31 0.04 -7.35 -6.15
CA PHE A 31 -1.15 -8.13 -6.46
C PHE A 31 -2.11 -8.11 -5.27
N PHE A 32 -3.36 -8.52 -5.48
CA PHE A 32 -4.29 -8.74 -4.37
C PHE A 32 -4.22 -10.19 -3.90
N THR A 33 -4.08 -10.40 -2.59
CA THR A 33 -4.02 -11.75 -1.99
C THR A 33 -5.35 -12.50 -2.15
N LYS A 34 -6.46 -11.78 -2.36
CA LYS A 34 -7.79 -12.29 -2.73
C LYS A 34 -8.51 -11.24 -3.59
N ASN A 35 -9.73 -11.51 -4.01
CA ASN A 35 -10.52 -10.51 -4.74
C ASN A 35 -10.71 -9.24 -3.88
N GLN A 36 -10.24 -8.11 -4.38
CA GLN A 36 -10.24 -6.81 -3.69
C GLN A 36 -11.64 -6.26 -3.36
N ARG A 37 -12.71 -6.89 -3.86
CA ARG A 37 -14.11 -6.55 -3.58
C ARG A 37 -14.81 -7.57 -2.67
N GLN A 38 -14.03 -8.44 -2.02
CA GLN A 38 -14.55 -9.44 -1.09
C GLN A 38 -13.91 -9.27 0.28
N TRP A 39 -14.72 -9.40 1.31
CA TRP A 39 -14.26 -9.34 2.70
C TRP A 39 -13.40 -10.55 3.08
N PHE A 40 -13.85 -11.74 2.67
CA PHE A 40 -13.19 -13.01 2.98
C PHE A 40 -13.16 -13.89 1.73
N ALA A 41 -12.18 -14.76 1.67
CA ALA A 41 -12.02 -15.78 0.66
C ALA A 41 -11.65 -17.12 1.32
N ALA A 42 -11.81 -18.22 0.60
CA ALA A 42 -11.33 -19.51 1.07
C ALA A 42 -9.83 -19.45 1.42
N PRO A 43 -9.39 -20.18 2.45
CA PRO A 43 -7.97 -20.32 2.76
C PRO A 43 -7.19 -20.87 1.56
N TYR A 44 -5.92 -20.49 1.44
CA TYR A 44 -5.05 -21.14 0.48
C TYR A 44 -4.87 -22.63 0.84
N THR A 45 -4.83 -23.48 -0.17
CA THR A 45 -4.36 -24.86 0.01
C THR A 45 -2.84 -24.87 0.16
N GLN A 46 -2.30 -25.91 0.78
CA GLN A 46 -0.83 -26.08 0.86
C GLN A 46 -0.22 -26.09 -0.55
N GLN A 47 -0.88 -26.69 -1.52
CA GLN A 47 -0.44 -26.69 -2.91
C GLN A 47 -0.32 -25.29 -3.52
N ASN A 48 -1.30 -24.40 -3.28
CA ASN A 48 -1.21 -23.00 -3.76
C ASN A 48 0.01 -22.28 -3.16
N ILE A 49 0.23 -22.48 -1.84
CA ILE A 49 1.36 -21.87 -1.12
C ILE A 49 2.69 -22.37 -1.67
N ASP A 50 2.85 -23.68 -1.83
CA ASP A 50 4.08 -24.28 -2.31
C ASP A 50 4.39 -23.88 -3.76
N LEU A 51 3.37 -23.86 -4.62
CA LEU A 51 3.51 -23.41 -6.01
C LEU A 51 3.84 -21.91 -6.10
N PHE A 52 3.24 -21.07 -5.26
CA PHE A 52 3.59 -19.65 -5.23
C PHE A 52 5.07 -19.44 -4.88
N LYS A 53 5.53 -20.09 -3.81
CA LYS A 53 6.91 -19.99 -3.33
C LYS A 53 7.91 -20.52 -4.35
N SER A 54 7.66 -21.71 -4.91
CA SER A 54 8.55 -22.31 -5.91
C SER A 54 8.65 -21.47 -7.19
N ARG A 55 7.54 -20.86 -7.65
CA ARG A 55 7.55 -19.98 -8.82
C ARG A 55 8.24 -18.64 -8.54
N CYS A 56 8.11 -18.09 -7.31
CA CYS A 56 8.90 -16.92 -6.92
C CYS A 56 10.40 -17.23 -6.97
N GLU A 57 10.81 -18.38 -6.45
CA GLU A 57 12.21 -18.84 -6.49
C GLU A 57 12.69 -19.07 -7.93
N GLU A 58 11.92 -19.79 -8.75
CA GLU A 58 12.22 -20.08 -10.16
C GLU A 58 12.45 -18.81 -10.97
N TYR A 59 11.61 -17.78 -10.76
CA TYR A 59 11.67 -16.53 -11.52
C TYR A 59 12.51 -15.43 -10.84
N GLY A 60 13.10 -15.72 -9.68
CA GLY A 60 14.00 -14.82 -8.96
C GLY A 60 13.28 -13.64 -8.27
N PHE A 61 12.03 -13.82 -7.86
CA PHE A 61 11.30 -12.83 -7.07
C PHE A 61 11.58 -13.00 -5.58
N SER A 62 12.28 -12.04 -4.98
CA SER A 62 12.42 -11.94 -3.54
C SER A 62 11.14 -11.38 -2.90
N PRO A 63 10.76 -11.79 -1.68
CA PRO A 63 9.69 -11.14 -0.91
C PRO A 63 9.84 -9.63 -0.78
N ASP A 64 11.07 -9.11 -0.78
CA ASP A 64 11.35 -7.67 -0.74
C ASP A 64 10.91 -6.91 -2.00
N HIS A 65 10.64 -7.60 -3.09
CA HIS A 65 10.21 -7.02 -4.35
C HIS A 65 8.74 -7.30 -4.68
N ILE A 66 8.00 -7.83 -3.70
CA ILE A 66 6.58 -8.13 -3.84
C ILE A 66 5.81 -7.30 -2.81
N LEU A 67 4.86 -6.48 -3.29
CA LEU A 67 4.05 -5.61 -2.45
C LEU A 67 2.56 -5.94 -2.63
N PRO A 68 2.03 -6.95 -1.90
CA PRO A 68 0.61 -7.26 -1.94
C PRO A 68 -0.23 -6.10 -1.42
N HIS A 69 -1.43 -5.94 -1.96
CA HIS A 69 -2.40 -4.96 -1.51
C HIS A 69 -3.61 -5.66 -0.86
N ASP A 70 -4.17 -5.06 0.17
CA ASP A 70 -5.39 -5.54 0.82
C ASP A 70 -6.66 -5.20 0.02
N SER A 71 -7.80 -5.63 0.54
CA SER A 71 -9.11 -5.30 -0.03
C SER A 71 -9.50 -3.85 0.24
N TYR A 72 -9.96 -3.12 -0.79
CA TYR A 72 -10.50 -1.76 -0.69
C TYR A 72 -11.71 -1.60 0.25
N LEU A 73 -12.30 -2.71 0.71
CA LEU A 73 -13.41 -2.68 1.66
C LEU A 73 -12.95 -2.41 3.10
N ILE A 74 -11.68 -2.62 3.39
CA ILE A 74 -11.11 -2.51 4.74
C ILE A 74 -11.00 -1.04 5.13
N ASN A 75 -11.55 -0.70 6.29
CA ASN A 75 -11.41 0.61 6.93
C ASN A 75 -10.98 0.41 8.38
N LEU A 76 -9.68 0.52 8.66
CA LEU A 76 -9.12 0.28 10.00
C LEU A 76 -9.49 1.36 11.02
N GLY A 77 -9.99 2.50 10.54
CA GLY A 77 -10.51 3.59 11.35
C GLY A 77 -12.04 3.65 11.41
N HIS A 78 -12.77 2.58 11.03
CA HIS A 78 -14.22 2.60 10.93
C HIS A 78 -14.88 3.08 12.24
N PRO A 79 -15.78 4.11 12.20
CA PRO A 79 -16.36 4.68 13.41
C PRO A 79 -17.29 3.73 14.16
N GLU A 80 -18.03 2.88 13.42
CA GLU A 80 -18.96 1.92 14.01
C GLU A 80 -18.26 0.62 14.37
N GLU A 81 -18.59 0.07 15.55
CA GLU A 81 -17.93 -1.11 16.13
C GLU A 81 -18.02 -2.37 15.23
N GLU A 82 -19.18 -2.62 14.62
CA GLU A 82 -19.34 -3.78 13.73
C GLU A 82 -18.49 -3.66 12.46
N GLY A 83 -18.45 -2.45 11.86
CA GLY A 83 -17.63 -2.16 10.70
C GLY A 83 -16.14 -2.27 11.03
N LEU A 84 -15.73 -1.78 12.19
CA LEU A 84 -14.35 -1.87 12.69
C LEU A 84 -13.93 -3.33 12.92
N LYS A 85 -14.76 -4.11 13.63
CA LYS A 85 -14.50 -5.53 13.89
C LYS A 85 -14.35 -6.33 12.60
N LYS A 86 -15.21 -6.06 11.61
CA LYS A 86 -15.14 -6.71 10.30
C LYS A 86 -13.87 -6.33 9.54
N SER A 87 -13.51 -5.04 9.55
CA SER A 87 -12.28 -4.54 8.93
C SER A 87 -11.03 -5.12 9.58
N ARG A 88 -10.95 -5.12 10.91
CA ARG A 88 -9.84 -5.74 11.67
C ARG A 88 -9.69 -7.22 11.37
N SER A 89 -10.81 -7.96 11.30
CA SER A 89 -10.79 -9.40 10.98
C SER A 89 -10.31 -9.64 9.53
N ALA A 90 -10.76 -8.82 8.57
CA ALA A 90 -10.34 -8.92 7.19
C ALA A 90 -8.87 -8.54 7.00
N PHE A 91 -8.39 -7.49 7.65
CA PHE A 91 -6.99 -7.08 7.62
C PHE A 91 -6.07 -8.14 8.21
N PHE A 92 -6.47 -8.73 9.35
CA PHE A 92 -5.75 -9.87 9.92
C PHE A 92 -5.67 -11.07 8.98
N ASP A 93 -6.76 -11.40 8.27
CA ASP A 93 -6.75 -12.47 7.23
C ASP A 93 -5.76 -12.14 6.11
N GLU A 94 -5.69 -10.88 5.64
CA GLU A 94 -4.72 -10.44 4.62
C GLU A 94 -3.27 -10.58 5.11
N MET A 95 -2.99 -10.16 6.34
CA MET A 95 -1.66 -10.31 6.96
C MET A 95 -1.26 -11.79 7.06
N LYS A 96 -2.19 -12.67 7.50
CA LYS A 96 -1.94 -14.13 7.57
C LYS A 96 -1.73 -14.75 6.19
N ARG A 97 -2.40 -14.27 5.15
CA ARG A 97 -2.16 -14.71 3.76
C ARG A 97 -0.75 -14.36 3.30
N CYS A 98 -0.28 -13.15 3.58
CA CYS A 98 1.10 -12.76 3.30
C CYS A 98 2.11 -13.65 4.05
N GLU A 99 1.90 -13.90 5.34
CA GLU A 99 2.74 -14.78 6.16
C GLU A 99 2.81 -16.21 5.56
N GLN A 100 1.66 -16.78 5.18
CA GLN A 100 1.60 -18.12 4.55
C GLN A 100 2.38 -18.20 3.24
N LEU A 101 2.31 -17.16 2.42
CA LEU A 101 3.04 -17.05 1.16
C LEU A 101 4.53 -16.75 1.33
N GLY A 102 4.99 -16.49 2.57
CA GLY A 102 6.37 -16.09 2.86
C GLY A 102 6.69 -14.67 2.43
N LEU A 103 5.67 -13.82 2.32
CA LEU A 103 5.81 -12.39 2.00
C LEU A 103 6.00 -11.59 3.28
N ASN A 104 6.77 -10.50 3.18
CA ASN A 104 7.17 -9.70 4.34
C ASN A 104 6.50 -8.32 4.41
N ARG A 105 5.51 -8.05 3.54
CA ARG A 105 4.80 -6.76 3.45
C ARG A 105 3.34 -6.98 3.09
N LEU A 106 2.48 -6.05 3.56
CA LEU A 106 1.11 -5.89 3.09
C LEU A 106 0.83 -4.39 2.97
N ASN A 107 0.53 -3.92 1.77
CA ASN A 107 0.12 -2.54 1.49
C ASN A 107 -1.38 -2.36 1.69
N PHE A 108 -1.80 -1.21 2.25
CA PHE A 108 -3.20 -0.93 2.50
C PHE A 108 -3.47 0.57 2.63
N HIS A 109 -4.70 0.97 2.28
CA HIS A 109 -5.21 2.31 2.59
C HIS A 109 -5.62 2.36 4.08
N PRO A 110 -5.19 3.38 4.85
CA PRO A 110 -5.39 3.37 6.30
C PRO A 110 -6.84 3.37 6.73
N GLY A 111 -7.71 4.11 6.04
CA GLY A 111 -9.14 4.15 6.34
C GLY A 111 -9.75 5.56 6.28
N SER A 112 -10.92 5.69 6.88
CA SER A 112 -11.78 6.85 6.72
C SER A 112 -12.63 7.08 7.97
N HIS A 113 -12.78 8.35 8.38
CA HIS A 113 -13.58 8.72 9.57
C HIS A 113 -15.09 8.86 9.28
N LEU A 114 -15.53 8.75 8.02
CA LEU A 114 -16.93 8.78 7.55
C LEU A 114 -17.75 9.97 8.08
N ASN A 115 -17.10 11.08 8.49
CA ASN A 115 -17.72 12.24 9.18
C ASN A 115 -18.42 11.88 10.51
N GLN A 116 -18.07 10.76 11.15
CA GLN A 116 -18.71 10.27 12.37
C GLN A 116 -17.80 10.30 13.59
N MET A 117 -16.53 10.66 13.42
CA MET A 117 -15.55 10.82 14.48
C MET A 117 -14.49 11.86 14.09
N SER A 118 -13.70 12.31 15.05
CA SER A 118 -12.59 13.21 14.78
C SER A 118 -11.51 12.55 13.95
N ILE A 119 -10.73 13.34 13.22
CA ILE A 119 -9.57 12.85 12.47
C ILE A 119 -8.58 12.17 13.44
N ASP A 120 -8.30 12.79 14.55
CA ASP A 120 -7.35 12.30 15.55
C ASP A 120 -7.75 10.96 16.15
N ASP A 121 -9.03 10.81 16.56
CA ASP A 121 -9.54 9.53 17.08
C ASP A 121 -9.50 8.43 16.01
N CYS A 122 -9.75 8.79 14.74
CA CYS A 122 -9.69 7.84 13.64
C CYS A 122 -8.25 7.36 13.38
N LEU A 123 -7.27 8.27 13.39
CA LEU A 123 -5.85 7.92 13.22
C LEU A 123 -5.36 7.02 14.37
N ASP A 124 -5.76 7.32 15.60
CA ASP A 124 -5.41 6.50 16.78
C ASP A 124 -6.04 5.09 16.67
N ARG A 125 -7.29 5.02 16.19
CA ARG A 125 -7.99 3.73 15.95
C ARG A 125 -7.36 2.91 14.83
N ILE A 126 -6.86 3.56 13.78
CA ILE A 126 -6.09 2.90 12.71
C ILE A 126 -4.82 2.26 13.30
N ALA A 127 -4.07 3.01 14.09
CA ALA A 127 -2.85 2.49 14.72
C ALA A 127 -3.14 1.32 15.67
N GLU A 128 -4.21 1.40 16.47
CA GLU A 128 -4.66 0.29 17.32
C GLU A 128 -5.00 -0.97 16.48
N SER A 129 -5.68 -0.78 15.35
CA SER A 129 -6.05 -1.89 14.46
C SER A 129 -4.81 -2.56 13.84
N ILE A 130 -3.78 -1.78 13.52
CA ILE A 130 -2.48 -2.28 13.07
C ILE A 130 -1.83 -3.09 14.20
N ASN A 131 -1.71 -2.54 15.41
CA ASN A 131 -1.10 -3.22 16.57
C ASN A 131 -1.74 -4.58 16.82
N LEU A 132 -3.08 -4.65 16.87
CA LEU A 132 -3.83 -5.91 17.07
C LEU A 132 -3.52 -6.98 16.00
N SER A 133 -3.17 -6.57 14.79
CA SER A 133 -2.80 -7.50 13.72
C SER A 133 -1.34 -7.92 13.83
N LEU A 134 -0.45 -6.98 14.17
CA LEU A 134 0.99 -7.24 14.35
C LEU A 134 1.25 -8.18 15.53
N GLU A 135 0.49 -8.06 16.65
CA GLU A 135 0.58 -8.98 17.80
C GLU A 135 0.29 -10.45 17.45
N ARG A 136 -0.47 -10.69 16.37
CA ARG A 136 -0.99 -12.00 15.99
C ARG A 136 -0.37 -12.59 14.74
N THR A 137 0.57 -11.87 14.13
CA THR A 137 1.27 -12.25 12.90
C THR A 137 2.77 -12.07 13.06
N ASP A 138 3.55 -12.79 12.27
CA ASP A 138 5.00 -12.72 12.28
C ASP A 138 5.56 -12.33 10.90
N GLY A 139 6.67 -11.57 10.89
CA GLY A 139 7.47 -11.30 9.71
C GLY A 139 6.84 -10.42 8.62
N VAL A 140 5.56 -10.01 8.77
CA VAL A 140 4.88 -9.15 7.80
C VAL A 140 4.81 -7.71 8.31
N THR A 141 5.27 -6.77 7.50
CA THR A 141 5.21 -5.33 7.75
C THR A 141 3.89 -4.76 7.23
N ALA A 142 3.19 -4.00 8.05
CA ALA A 142 2.02 -3.23 7.66
C ALA A 142 2.49 -1.96 6.92
N VAL A 143 2.25 -1.86 5.62
CA VAL A 143 2.71 -0.76 4.78
C VAL A 143 1.55 0.17 4.47
N ILE A 144 1.56 1.35 5.09
CA ILE A 144 0.52 2.36 4.95
C ILE A 144 0.69 3.07 3.61
N GLU A 145 -0.29 3.00 2.74
CA GLU A 145 -0.29 3.79 1.51
C GLU A 145 -0.82 5.19 1.77
N ASN A 146 -0.13 6.21 1.26
CA ASN A 146 -0.70 7.55 1.24
C ASN A 146 -1.92 7.57 0.32
N THR A 147 -2.93 8.38 0.65
CA THR A 147 -4.17 8.50 -0.11
C THR A 147 -4.30 9.87 -0.77
N ALA A 148 -5.17 9.99 -1.77
CA ALA A 148 -5.51 11.28 -2.35
C ALA A 148 -6.29 12.21 -1.39
N GLY A 149 -6.81 11.68 -0.29
CA GLY A 149 -7.71 12.42 0.60
C GLY A 149 -9.12 12.60 0.03
N GLN A 150 -9.55 11.69 -0.85
CA GLN A 150 -10.90 11.74 -1.42
C GLN A 150 -11.95 11.49 -0.34
N GLY A 151 -12.97 12.34 -0.27
CA GLY A 151 -14.05 12.23 0.72
C GLY A 151 -13.52 12.39 2.14
N THR A 152 -13.54 11.32 2.92
CA THR A 152 -13.12 11.29 4.33
C THR A 152 -11.93 10.35 4.58
N ASN A 153 -11.22 9.95 3.51
CA ASN A 153 -10.05 9.10 3.60
C ASN A 153 -8.89 9.84 4.27
N LEU A 154 -8.23 9.14 5.19
CA LEU A 154 -7.06 9.62 5.93
C LEU A 154 -5.76 9.08 5.33
N GLY A 155 -4.61 9.56 5.85
CA GLY A 155 -3.29 9.24 5.31
C GLY A 155 -2.95 10.05 4.06
N HIS A 156 -3.61 11.19 3.85
CA HIS A 156 -3.35 12.06 2.71
C HIS A 156 -2.31 13.15 3.01
N THR A 157 -1.93 13.36 4.27
CA THR A 157 -0.79 14.18 4.64
C THR A 157 0.27 13.34 5.34
N PHE A 158 1.52 13.75 5.24
CA PHE A 158 2.63 13.05 5.89
C PHE A 158 2.50 13.06 7.42
N GLU A 159 1.94 14.12 7.99
CA GLU A 159 1.67 14.23 9.44
C GLU A 159 0.64 13.19 9.91
N GLN A 160 -0.39 12.90 9.10
CA GLN A 160 -1.35 11.85 9.43
C GLN A 160 -0.70 10.47 9.44
N ILE A 161 0.15 10.19 8.46
CA ILE A 161 0.90 8.93 8.38
C ILE A 161 1.89 8.83 9.54
N ALA A 162 2.64 9.89 9.81
CA ALA A 162 3.59 9.95 10.92
C ALA A 162 2.89 9.72 12.27
N ARG A 163 1.69 10.29 12.48
CA ARG A 163 0.90 10.05 13.68
C ARG A 163 0.48 8.58 13.84
N ILE A 164 0.06 7.92 12.75
CA ILE A 164 -0.24 6.48 12.79
C ILE A 164 1.02 5.71 13.18
N ILE A 165 2.15 5.97 12.52
CA ILE A 165 3.42 5.32 12.81
C ILE A 165 3.83 5.53 14.27
N ASP A 166 3.68 6.74 14.80
CA ASP A 166 4.04 7.05 16.19
C ASP A 166 3.26 6.21 17.20
N LYS A 167 2.01 5.86 16.91
CA LYS A 167 1.15 5.04 17.75
C LYS A 167 1.29 3.52 17.52
N VAL A 168 1.93 3.08 16.42
CA VAL A 168 2.24 1.67 16.22
C VAL A 168 3.38 1.26 17.14
N GLU A 169 3.22 0.16 17.89
CA GLU A 169 4.19 -0.27 18.90
C GLU A 169 5.46 -0.86 18.28
N ASP A 170 5.31 -1.79 17.34
CA ASP A 170 6.45 -2.38 16.62
C ASP A 170 6.85 -1.53 15.40
N LYS A 171 7.75 -0.59 15.63
CA LYS A 171 8.29 0.32 14.60
C LYS A 171 9.02 -0.41 13.46
N ASN A 172 9.48 -1.63 13.68
CA ASN A 172 10.19 -2.41 12.66
C ASN A 172 9.21 -3.07 11.67
N ARG A 173 7.93 -3.19 12.07
CA ARG A 173 6.89 -3.83 11.27
C ARG A 173 5.81 -2.87 10.78
N VAL A 174 6.15 -1.57 10.68
CA VAL A 174 5.34 -0.57 10.00
C VAL A 174 6.17 0.14 8.93
N GLY A 175 5.55 0.52 7.84
CA GLY A 175 6.20 1.23 6.73
C GLY A 175 5.21 2.03 5.92
N VAL A 176 5.71 2.66 4.85
CA VAL A 176 4.93 3.53 3.96
C VAL A 176 5.11 3.11 2.51
N CYS A 177 4.04 3.15 1.75
CA CYS A 177 4.04 3.16 0.29
C CYS A 177 3.61 4.55 -0.18
N LEU A 178 4.36 5.14 -1.11
CA LEU A 178 3.96 6.38 -1.77
C LEU A 178 3.36 6.08 -3.14
N ASP A 179 2.10 6.43 -3.33
CA ASP A 179 1.46 6.47 -4.65
C ASP A 179 1.62 7.87 -5.25
N THR A 180 2.17 7.97 -6.45
CA THR A 180 2.49 9.25 -7.09
C THR A 180 1.23 10.04 -7.47
N ALA A 181 0.16 9.38 -7.91
CA ALA A 181 -1.11 10.05 -8.21
C ALA A 181 -1.78 10.56 -6.92
N HIS A 182 -1.74 9.78 -5.83
CA HIS A 182 -2.23 10.20 -4.52
C HIS A 182 -1.41 11.37 -3.96
N THR A 183 -0.09 11.33 -4.09
CA THR A 183 0.81 12.41 -3.66
C THR A 183 0.45 13.72 -4.34
N LEU A 184 0.26 13.72 -5.67
CA LEU A 184 -0.16 14.91 -6.40
C LEU A 184 -1.56 15.37 -5.98
N ALA A 185 -2.52 14.45 -5.95
CA ALA A 185 -3.91 14.76 -5.62
C ALA A 185 -4.09 15.27 -4.18
N SER A 186 -3.24 14.84 -3.24
CA SER A 186 -3.26 15.31 -1.85
C SER A 186 -2.61 16.69 -1.64
N GLY A 187 -1.89 17.20 -2.64
CA GLY A 187 -1.35 18.57 -2.63
C GLY A 187 0.16 18.69 -2.58
N TYR A 188 0.88 17.57 -2.70
CA TYR A 188 2.32 17.58 -2.78
C TYR A 188 2.77 17.68 -4.25
N GLU A 189 3.45 18.77 -4.59
CA GLU A 189 3.94 19.00 -5.96
C GLU A 189 5.14 18.08 -6.24
N ILE A 190 5.01 17.23 -7.25
CA ILE A 190 6.08 16.34 -7.68
C ILE A 190 6.37 16.43 -9.19
N ARG A 191 5.65 17.30 -9.92
CA ARG A 191 5.76 17.41 -11.38
C ARG A 191 6.99 18.19 -11.83
N THR A 192 7.56 19.01 -10.96
CA THR A 192 8.78 19.78 -11.22
C THR A 192 9.91 19.26 -10.32
N ARG A 193 11.16 19.42 -10.75
CA ARG A 193 12.32 19.04 -9.92
C ARG A 193 12.30 19.70 -8.55
N GLU A 194 12.06 20.99 -8.47
CA GLU A 194 11.99 21.72 -7.20
C GLU A 194 10.87 21.20 -6.31
N GLY A 195 9.68 20.97 -6.86
CA GLY A 195 8.53 20.42 -6.14
C GLY A 195 8.81 19.00 -5.65
N PHE A 196 9.42 18.17 -6.50
CA PHE A 196 9.83 16.82 -6.17
C PHE A 196 10.82 16.80 -4.98
N GLU A 197 11.93 17.53 -5.11
CA GLU A 197 12.94 17.63 -4.05
C GLU A 197 12.33 18.14 -2.73
N ASN A 198 11.47 19.16 -2.81
CA ASN A 198 10.78 19.70 -1.63
C ASN A 198 9.83 18.67 -1.00
N THR A 199 9.04 17.97 -1.80
CA THR A 199 8.09 16.95 -1.32
C THR A 199 8.83 15.79 -0.64
N PHE A 200 9.89 15.26 -1.26
CA PHE A 200 10.64 14.15 -0.67
C PHE A 200 11.47 14.58 0.54
N ARG A 201 11.93 15.84 0.60
CA ARG A 201 12.51 16.39 1.82
C ARG A 201 11.51 16.45 2.96
N GLN A 202 10.27 16.95 2.72
CA GLN A 202 9.21 16.93 3.71
C GLN A 202 8.88 15.51 4.18
N PHE A 203 8.83 14.54 3.25
CA PHE A 203 8.63 13.14 3.61
C PHE A 203 9.73 12.65 4.56
N ASP A 204 10.99 12.95 4.27
CA ASP A 204 12.11 12.52 5.10
C ASP A 204 12.10 13.22 6.47
N GLU A 205 11.79 14.50 6.53
CA GLU A 205 11.72 15.27 7.78
C GLU A 205 10.57 14.83 8.69
N ILE A 206 9.40 14.46 8.12
CA ILE A 206 8.19 14.15 8.87
C ILE A 206 8.07 12.64 9.19
N ILE A 207 8.40 11.79 8.23
CA ILE A 207 8.24 10.33 8.33
C ILE A 207 9.60 9.62 8.40
N GLY A 208 10.52 9.98 7.52
CA GLY A 208 11.83 9.36 7.33
C GLY A 208 11.85 8.30 6.24
N PHE A 209 12.88 8.34 5.37
CA PHE A 209 13.06 7.35 4.30
C PHE A 209 13.23 5.91 4.78
N SER A 210 13.62 5.69 6.03
CA SER A 210 13.70 4.35 6.61
C SER A 210 12.36 3.61 6.63
N TYR A 211 11.24 4.35 6.67
CA TYR A 211 9.89 3.82 6.60
C TYR A 211 9.40 3.57 5.17
N LEU A 212 10.03 4.12 4.12
CA LEU A 212 9.62 3.90 2.73
C LEU A 212 9.90 2.45 2.30
N LYS A 213 8.85 1.69 2.04
CA LYS A 213 8.94 0.26 1.69
C LYS A 213 8.59 -0.03 0.23
N GLY A 214 7.96 0.91 -0.44
CA GLY A 214 7.59 0.78 -1.85
C GLY A 214 6.96 2.04 -2.40
N MET A 215 6.72 2.03 -3.70
CA MET A 215 6.00 3.10 -4.40
C MET A 215 5.05 2.50 -5.43
N HIS A 216 3.85 3.04 -5.51
CA HIS A 216 2.97 2.87 -6.66
C HIS A 216 3.20 4.01 -7.63
N ILE A 217 3.64 3.67 -8.84
CA ILE A 217 3.97 4.66 -9.86
C ILE A 217 2.80 4.78 -10.82
N ASN A 218 1.94 5.76 -10.57
CA ASN A 218 0.74 6.05 -11.35
C ASN A 218 0.74 7.49 -11.85
N ASP A 219 0.27 7.72 -13.08
CA ASP A 219 -0.06 9.06 -13.53
C ASP A 219 -1.44 9.47 -13.00
N SER A 220 -1.74 10.76 -12.96
CA SER A 220 -2.99 11.29 -12.44
C SER A 220 -3.82 11.96 -13.52
N LYS A 221 -5.12 11.64 -13.59
CA LYS A 221 -6.12 12.39 -14.38
C LYS A 221 -6.54 13.70 -13.70
N LYS A 222 -6.05 13.95 -12.48
CA LYS A 222 -6.51 15.06 -11.64
C LYS A 222 -5.36 15.97 -11.26
N GLU A 223 -5.70 17.23 -11.09
CA GLU A 223 -4.76 18.29 -10.75
C GLU A 223 -4.23 18.16 -9.31
N LEU A 224 -3.15 18.91 -9.06
CA LEU A 224 -2.58 19.13 -7.74
C LEU A 224 -3.67 19.56 -6.74
N ALA A 225 -3.67 18.95 -5.56
CA ALA A 225 -4.60 19.24 -4.47
C ALA A 225 -6.10 19.02 -4.79
N SER A 226 -6.39 18.24 -5.83
CA SER A 226 -7.78 17.95 -6.25
C SER A 226 -8.56 17.11 -5.24
N ARG A 227 -7.88 16.36 -4.39
CA ARG A 227 -8.47 15.37 -3.47
C ARG A 227 -9.34 14.33 -4.19
N VAL A 228 -8.96 13.97 -5.41
CA VAL A 228 -9.70 12.98 -6.23
C VAL A 228 -8.74 11.93 -6.74
N ASP A 229 -8.99 10.69 -6.36
CA ASP A 229 -8.25 9.52 -6.81
C ASP A 229 -8.74 9.07 -8.20
N ARG A 230 -7.93 9.34 -9.23
CA ARG A 230 -8.17 8.88 -10.61
C ARG A 230 -6.84 8.71 -11.32
N HIS A 231 -6.38 7.47 -11.38
CA HIS A 231 -5.14 7.09 -12.04
C HIS A 231 -5.24 7.14 -13.57
N ASP A 232 -4.10 7.36 -14.21
CA ASP A 232 -3.91 7.16 -15.64
C ASP A 232 -2.63 6.35 -15.90
N SER A 233 -2.47 5.91 -17.13
CA SER A 233 -1.22 5.30 -17.59
C SER A 233 -0.12 6.35 -17.64
N LEU A 234 1.13 5.95 -17.37
CA LEU A 234 2.29 6.85 -17.36
C LEU A 234 2.40 7.64 -18.66
N GLY A 235 2.52 8.96 -18.53
CA GLY A 235 2.57 9.91 -19.65
C GLY A 235 1.23 10.16 -20.36
N LYS A 236 0.11 9.74 -19.78
CA LYS A 236 -1.25 10.00 -20.30
C LYS A 236 -2.07 10.92 -19.41
N GLY A 237 -1.63 11.12 -18.17
CA GLY A 237 -2.25 12.02 -17.22
C GLY A 237 -1.65 13.42 -17.20
N LEU A 238 -1.78 14.07 -16.06
CA LEU A 238 -1.36 15.46 -15.84
C LEU A 238 0.04 15.58 -15.19
N MET A 239 0.68 14.45 -14.89
CA MET A 239 2.07 14.42 -14.48
C MET A 239 2.95 14.33 -15.72
N ASN A 240 4.06 15.07 -15.73
CA ASN A 240 5.03 14.96 -16.84
C ASN A 240 5.95 13.74 -16.65
N MET A 241 6.65 13.33 -17.70
CA MET A 241 7.57 12.20 -17.65
C MET A 241 8.82 12.46 -16.80
N GLU A 242 9.08 13.70 -16.43
CA GLU A 242 10.24 14.08 -15.60
C GLU A 242 10.13 13.47 -14.21
N VAL A 243 8.94 13.48 -13.58
CA VAL A 243 8.74 12.87 -12.25
C VAL A 243 9.12 11.40 -12.24
N PHE A 244 8.73 10.64 -13.26
CA PHE A 244 9.06 9.21 -13.34
C PHE A 244 10.55 8.99 -13.59
N SER A 245 11.19 9.90 -14.34
CA SER A 245 12.64 9.89 -14.52
C SER A 245 13.37 10.20 -13.21
N LEU A 246 12.90 11.18 -12.42
CA LEU A 246 13.46 11.51 -11.11
C LEU A 246 13.35 10.32 -10.16
N ILE A 247 12.16 9.71 -10.04
CA ILE A 247 11.96 8.52 -9.20
C ILE A 247 12.92 7.39 -9.56
N MET A 248 13.21 7.21 -10.84
CA MET A 248 14.07 6.11 -11.30
C MET A 248 15.56 6.39 -11.11
N ASN A 249 16.01 7.64 -11.06
CA ASN A 249 17.41 8.00 -11.08
C ASN A 249 17.93 8.66 -9.79
N ASP A 250 17.06 9.18 -8.95
CA ASP A 250 17.41 9.73 -7.66
C ASP A 250 17.12 8.72 -6.55
#